data_14548e145dd06aa153df514162a6266a
#
_entry.id   14548e145dd06aa153df514162a6266a
#
_cell.length_a   1.000
_cell.length_b   1.000
_cell.length_c   1.000
_cell.angle_alpha   90.00
_cell.angle_beta   90.00
_cell.angle_gamma   90.00
#
_symmetry.space_group_name_H-M   'P 1'
#
loop_
_entity.id
_entity.type
_entity.pdbx_description
1 polymer ?
#
loop_
_entity_poly.entity_id
_entity_poly.type
_entity_poly.pdbx_seq_one_letter_code
_entity_poly.pdbx_strand_id
1 'polypeptide(L)'
;MRRSKNDEITDDFGKKVKKYISQIKEVRPEGPYLFLGESAGGKYVYEIARQLAESGDEIPVLALLDSYHYSNSKNNTMVKMPRVNYLLGLIEKHITIFISSDKRGRIDYLKYYQSEFFFRINWLFKVFWRRIKSKLDKKYGEELEKIRKEKSLLRNKYKLAGYPGKVILFKATKGQYANVLANGWDGLKLGELKVHPLNCYHGGVLFEPAVSWVGATLNDYVVEFINNEKTKTKK
;
A
#
# COMPACT_ATOMS: atom_id res chain seq x y z
N MET A 1 -8.08 0.21 10.69
CA MET A 1 -7.42 -0.13 11.97
C MET A 1 -7.01 1.17 12.67
N ARG A 2 -7.63 1.54 13.80
CA ARG A 2 -7.31 2.78 14.54
C ARG A 2 -5.96 2.61 15.26
N ARG A 3 -5.03 3.55 15.02
CA ARG A 3 -3.77 3.60 15.79
C ARG A 3 -4.08 3.79 17.28
N SER A 4 -3.62 2.87 18.13
CA SER A 4 -3.61 3.03 19.58
C SER A 4 -2.65 4.16 19.98
N LYS A 5 -3.02 4.97 20.98
CA LYS A 5 -2.21 6.08 21.51
C LYS A 5 -0.89 5.65 22.18
N ASN A 6 -0.70 4.35 22.43
CA ASN A 6 0.44 3.77 23.12
C ASN A 6 1.43 3.03 22.21
N ASP A 7 1.32 3.14 20.90
CA ASP A 7 2.37 2.65 20.02
C ASP A 7 3.59 3.57 20.17
N GLU A 8 4.44 3.26 21.15
CA GLU A 8 5.82 3.70 21.16
C GLU A 8 6.37 3.48 19.76
N ILE A 9 7.03 4.50 19.23
CA ILE A 9 7.54 4.57 17.87
C ILE A 9 8.63 3.49 17.69
N THR A 10 8.22 2.23 17.66
CA THR A 10 9.07 1.14 17.22
C THR A 10 9.00 1.10 15.71
N ASP A 11 9.87 1.90 15.07
CA ASP A 11 9.98 2.05 13.61
C ASP A 11 10.73 0.86 12.97
N ASP A 12 10.67 -0.29 13.61
CA ASP A 12 11.22 -1.53 13.08
C ASP A 12 10.12 -2.24 12.28
N PHE A 13 10.28 -2.22 10.96
CA PHE A 13 9.36 -2.87 10.03
C PHE A 13 9.17 -4.36 10.36
N GLY A 14 10.25 -5.07 10.68
CA GLY A 14 10.18 -6.49 11.05
C GLY A 14 9.40 -6.75 12.35
N LYS A 15 9.54 -5.88 13.35
CA LYS A 15 8.75 -6.00 14.60
C LYS A 15 7.26 -5.79 14.34
N LYS A 16 6.91 -4.82 13.48
CA LYS A 16 5.52 -4.59 13.10
C LYS A 16 4.94 -5.77 12.33
N VAL A 17 5.70 -6.34 11.40
CA VAL A 17 5.28 -7.55 10.68
C VAL A 17 5.01 -8.70 11.64
N LYS A 18 5.92 -9.00 12.57
CA LYS A 18 5.73 -10.04 13.59
C LYS A 18 4.49 -9.79 14.46
N LYS A 19 4.28 -8.53 14.89
CA LYS A 19 3.08 -8.15 15.65
C LYS A 19 1.81 -8.40 14.84
N TYR A 20 1.78 -8.04 13.56
CA TYR A 20 0.61 -8.29 12.71
C TYR A 20 0.36 -9.77 12.50
N ILE A 21 1.41 -10.57 12.29
CA ILE A 21 1.29 -12.03 12.19
C ILE A 21 0.69 -12.62 13.47
N SER A 22 1.17 -12.22 14.65
CA SER A 22 0.60 -12.65 15.94
C SER A 22 -0.90 -12.33 16.01
N GLN A 23 -1.29 -11.09 15.70
CA GLN A 23 -2.69 -10.67 15.72
C GLN A 23 -3.57 -11.42 14.70
N ILE A 24 -3.03 -11.75 13.53
CA ILE A 24 -3.73 -12.56 12.52
C ILE A 24 -3.94 -13.98 13.06
N LYS A 25 -2.89 -14.59 13.63
CA LYS A 25 -2.95 -15.95 14.18
C LYS A 25 -3.84 -16.06 15.43
N GLU A 26 -3.99 -14.99 16.21
CA GLU A 26 -4.96 -14.93 17.33
C GLU A 26 -6.41 -15.02 16.83
N VAL A 27 -6.73 -14.41 15.68
CA VAL A 27 -8.08 -14.42 15.11
C VAL A 27 -8.31 -15.67 14.28
N ARG A 28 -7.33 -16.09 13.50
CA ARG A 28 -7.37 -17.27 12.65
C ARG A 28 -6.01 -17.97 12.69
N PRO A 29 -5.89 -19.06 13.49
CA PRO A 29 -4.63 -19.77 13.71
C PRO A 29 -4.01 -20.38 12.45
N GLU A 30 -4.86 -20.82 11.52
CA GLU A 30 -4.45 -21.50 10.28
C GLU A 30 -5.07 -20.85 9.05
N GLY A 31 -4.32 -20.88 7.93
CA GLY A 31 -4.80 -20.43 6.63
C GLY A 31 -6.00 -21.21 6.09
N PRO A 32 -6.37 -21.03 4.86
CA PRO A 32 -5.76 -20.13 3.88
C PRO A 32 -6.00 -18.65 4.19
N TYR A 33 -5.00 -17.80 3.86
CA TYR A 33 -5.09 -16.35 4.04
C TYR A 33 -5.12 -15.62 2.70
N LEU A 34 -5.99 -14.63 2.62
CA LEU A 34 -6.08 -13.73 1.49
C LEU A 34 -5.59 -12.34 1.93
N PHE A 35 -4.60 -11.81 1.24
CA PHE A 35 -4.01 -10.53 1.59
C PHE A 35 -4.21 -9.49 0.49
N LEU A 36 -4.63 -8.30 0.92
CA LEU A 36 -4.73 -7.11 0.08
C LEU A 36 -4.02 -5.95 0.77
N GLY A 37 -3.12 -5.29 0.06
CA GLY A 37 -2.40 -4.15 0.59
C GLY A 37 -2.29 -2.99 -0.39
N GLU A 38 -2.74 -1.80 0.02
CA GLU A 38 -2.65 -0.58 -0.78
C GLU A 38 -1.39 0.19 -0.44
N SER A 39 -0.73 0.76 -1.46
CA SER A 39 0.37 1.70 -1.32
C SER A 39 1.48 1.18 -0.39
N ALA A 40 1.78 1.91 0.70
CA ALA A 40 2.74 1.48 1.71
C ALA A 40 2.32 0.20 2.46
N GLY A 41 1.01 -0.06 2.57
CA GLY A 41 0.45 -1.27 3.16
C GLY A 41 0.82 -2.53 2.39
N GLY A 42 1.03 -2.44 1.08
CA GLY A 42 1.42 -3.56 0.23
C GLY A 42 2.74 -4.21 0.67
N LYS A 43 3.70 -3.43 1.17
CA LYS A 43 4.97 -3.99 1.68
C LYS A 43 4.76 -4.83 2.93
N TYR A 44 3.83 -4.40 3.81
CA TYR A 44 3.53 -5.14 5.03
C TYR A 44 2.82 -6.46 4.70
N VAL A 45 1.78 -6.43 3.87
CA VAL A 45 1.05 -7.66 3.53
C VAL A 45 1.92 -8.63 2.72
N TYR A 46 2.81 -8.12 1.85
CA TYR A 46 3.78 -8.95 1.16
C TYR A 46 4.68 -9.70 2.14
N GLU A 47 5.27 -8.99 3.09
CA GLU A 47 6.19 -9.60 4.05
C GLU A 47 5.48 -10.54 5.04
N ILE A 48 4.25 -10.20 5.44
CA ILE A 48 3.38 -11.07 6.24
C ILE A 48 3.08 -12.37 5.47
N ALA A 49 2.63 -12.25 4.21
CA ALA A 49 2.33 -13.40 3.36
C ALA A 49 3.56 -14.29 3.16
N ARG A 50 4.72 -13.69 2.91
CA ARG A 50 5.99 -14.42 2.76
C ARG A 50 6.33 -15.23 4.00
N GLN A 51 6.28 -14.62 5.20
CA GLN A 51 6.62 -15.31 6.45
C GLN A 51 5.60 -16.40 6.81
N LEU A 52 4.31 -16.16 6.57
CA LEU A 52 3.27 -17.17 6.78
C LEU A 52 3.44 -18.35 5.81
N ALA A 53 3.73 -18.08 4.54
CA ALA A 53 4.02 -19.14 3.57
C ALA A 53 5.27 -19.95 3.93
N GLU A 54 6.34 -19.30 4.43
CA GLU A 54 7.51 -20.00 4.96
C GLU A 54 7.20 -20.88 6.18
N SER A 55 6.16 -20.50 6.94
CA SER A 55 5.66 -21.31 8.07
C SER A 55 4.68 -22.43 7.65
N GLY A 56 4.41 -22.58 6.35
CA GLY A 56 3.54 -23.61 5.80
C GLY A 56 2.08 -23.19 5.62
N ASP A 57 1.72 -21.94 5.88
CA ASP A 57 0.37 -21.44 5.63
C ASP A 57 0.11 -21.24 4.13
N GLU A 58 -1.08 -21.55 3.68
CA GLU A 58 -1.50 -21.32 2.30
C GLU A 58 -1.93 -19.86 2.07
N ILE A 59 -1.40 -19.24 1.01
CA ILE A 59 -1.70 -17.85 0.62
C ILE A 59 -2.23 -17.83 -0.81
N PRO A 60 -3.52 -18.11 -1.02
CA PRO A 60 -4.12 -18.18 -2.36
C PRO A 60 -4.11 -16.85 -3.10
N VAL A 61 -4.26 -15.73 -2.37
CA VAL A 61 -4.29 -14.39 -2.94
C VAL A 61 -3.37 -13.47 -2.15
N LEU A 62 -2.36 -12.94 -2.84
CA LEU A 62 -1.55 -11.81 -2.38
C LEU A 62 -1.67 -10.68 -3.41
N ALA A 63 -2.51 -9.70 -3.12
CA ALA A 63 -2.81 -8.60 -4.01
C ALA A 63 -2.25 -7.26 -3.49
N LEU A 64 -1.63 -6.52 -4.38
CA LEU A 64 -1.00 -5.24 -4.12
C LEU A 64 -1.69 -4.16 -4.95
N LEU A 65 -2.31 -3.18 -4.29
CA LEU A 65 -2.96 -2.05 -4.93
C LEU A 65 -1.99 -0.88 -5.03
N ASP A 66 -1.46 -0.68 -6.21
CA ASP A 66 -0.49 0.36 -6.56
C ASP A 66 0.60 0.57 -5.50
N SER A 67 1.07 -0.56 -4.97
CA SER A 67 2.18 -0.61 -4.01
C SER A 67 3.52 -0.56 -4.75
N TYR A 68 4.51 0.09 -4.14
CA TYR A 68 5.85 0.28 -4.72
C TYR A 68 6.91 -0.45 -3.90
N HIS A 69 7.78 -1.17 -4.60
CA HIS A 69 9.02 -1.69 -4.04
C HIS A 69 10.20 -0.88 -4.59
N TYR A 70 10.84 -0.09 -3.72
CA TYR A 70 12.05 0.62 -4.09
C TYR A 70 13.25 -0.34 -3.99
N SER A 71 13.45 -1.17 -5.01
CA SER A 71 14.72 -1.84 -5.17
C SER A 71 15.76 -0.81 -5.68
N ASN A 72 17.05 -1.01 -5.38
CA ASN A 72 18.14 -0.18 -5.90
C ASN A 72 18.31 -0.33 -7.44
N SER A 73 17.27 -0.71 -8.15
CA SER A 73 17.28 -0.83 -9.60
C SER A 73 17.47 0.57 -10.19
N LYS A 74 18.55 0.74 -10.93
CA LYS A 74 18.89 1.97 -11.67
C LYS A 74 17.79 2.41 -12.65
N ASN A 75 16.80 1.56 -12.90
CA ASN A 75 15.70 1.78 -13.84
C ASN A 75 14.43 2.40 -13.19
N ASN A 76 14.41 2.60 -11.87
CA ASN A 76 13.28 3.22 -11.17
C ASN A 76 13.37 4.75 -11.18
N THR A 77 13.52 5.35 -12.35
CA THR A 77 13.50 6.81 -12.48
C THR A 77 12.06 7.32 -12.40
N MET A 78 11.76 8.00 -11.28
CA MET A 78 10.52 8.79 -11.20
C MET A 78 10.48 9.81 -12.34
N VAL A 79 9.40 9.84 -13.09
CA VAL A 79 9.17 10.93 -14.05
C VAL A 79 8.90 12.19 -13.24
N LYS A 80 9.78 13.18 -13.33
CA LYS A 80 9.50 14.51 -12.79
C LYS A 80 8.38 15.14 -13.61
N MET A 81 7.15 15.03 -13.13
CA MET A 81 6.03 15.74 -13.75
C MET A 81 6.11 17.24 -13.47
N PRO A 82 5.91 18.11 -14.48
CA PRO A 82 5.67 19.52 -14.24
C PRO A 82 4.53 19.71 -13.24
N ARG A 83 4.65 20.70 -12.35
CA ARG A 83 3.62 20.97 -11.32
C ARG A 83 2.22 21.17 -11.90
N VAL A 84 2.13 21.79 -13.08
CA VAL A 84 0.87 22.01 -13.81
C VAL A 84 0.21 20.68 -14.18
N ASN A 85 0.96 19.74 -14.77
CA ASN A 85 0.45 18.44 -15.15
C ASN A 85 0.01 17.61 -13.92
N TYR A 86 0.72 17.75 -12.81
CA TYR A 86 0.30 17.14 -11.54
C TYR A 86 -1.04 17.70 -11.04
N LEU A 87 -1.23 19.03 -11.07
CA LEU A 87 -2.49 19.67 -10.67
C LEU A 87 -3.65 19.29 -11.60
N LEU A 88 -3.42 19.30 -12.92
CA LEU A 88 -4.42 18.87 -13.89
C LEU A 88 -4.82 17.40 -13.68
N GLY A 89 -3.85 16.54 -13.40
CA GLY A 89 -4.10 15.15 -13.05
C GLY A 89 -4.89 14.96 -11.77
N LEU A 90 -4.71 15.81 -10.77
CA LEU A 90 -5.55 15.80 -9.55
C LEU A 90 -6.99 16.18 -9.88
N ILE A 91 -7.20 17.22 -10.68
CA ILE A 91 -8.52 17.67 -11.10
C ILE A 91 -9.21 16.56 -11.92
N GLU A 92 -8.54 16.02 -12.93
CA GLU A 92 -9.04 14.89 -13.72
C GLU A 92 -9.45 13.72 -12.83
N LYS A 93 -8.62 13.33 -11.88
CA LYS A 93 -8.92 12.26 -10.93
C LYS A 93 -10.23 12.52 -10.18
N HIS A 94 -10.37 13.71 -9.59
CA HIS A 94 -11.56 14.06 -8.81
C HIS A 94 -12.83 14.08 -9.66
N ILE A 95 -12.75 14.64 -10.87
CA ILE A 95 -13.86 14.69 -11.81
C ILE A 95 -14.25 13.26 -12.24
N THR A 96 -13.27 12.45 -12.64
CA THR A 96 -13.52 11.06 -13.07
C THR A 96 -14.21 10.25 -12.00
N ILE A 97 -13.72 10.27 -10.77
CA ILE A 97 -14.31 9.53 -9.65
C ILE A 97 -15.75 10.02 -9.39
N PHE A 98 -15.97 11.34 -9.38
CA PHE A 98 -17.29 11.91 -9.10
C PHE A 98 -18.32 11.58 -10.19
N ILE A 99 -17.93 11.63 -11.45
CA ILE A 99 -18.83 11.32 -12.58
C ILE A 99 -19.12 9.82 -12.65
N SER A 100 -18.10 8.98 -12.44
CA SER A 100 -18.23 7.51 -12.59
C SER A 100 -18.96 6.86 -11.40
N SER A 101 -19.12 7.55 -10.28
CA SER A 101 -19.80 7.03 -9.10
C SER A 101 -21.31 7.23 -9.19
N ASP A 102 -22.08 6.29 -8.64
CA ASP A 102 -23.49 6.44 -8.39
C ASP A 102 -23.77 7.49 -7.28
N LYS A 103 -25.05 7.75 -6.99
CA LYS A 103 -25.46 8.75 -5.98
C LYS A 103 -24.84 8.47 -4.60
N ARG A 104 -24.80 7.21 -4.18
CA ARG A 104 -24.24 6.79 -2.89
C ARG A 104 -22.70 6.94 -2.87
N GLY A 105 -22.06 6.48 -3.91
CA GLY A 105 -20.60 6.61 -4.07
C GLY A 105 -20.13 8.07 -4.11
N ARG A 106 -20.91 9.00 -4.71
CA ARG A 106 -20.63 10.45 -4.67
C ARG A 106 -20.68 11.00 -3.26
N ILE A 107 -21.69 10.60 -2.46
CA ILE A 107 -21.84 11.04 -1.07
C ILE A 107 -20.66 10.51 -0.23
N ASP A 108 -20.31 9.23 -0.36
CA ASP A 108 -19.21 8.61 0.38
C ASP A 108 -17.87 9.21 -0.02
N TYR A 109 -17.67 9.52 -1.30
CA TYR A 109 -16.51 10.22 -1.82
C TYR A 109 -16.37 11.63 -1.21
N LEU A 110 -17.44 12.41 -1.16
CA LEU A 110 -17.44 13.74 -0.54
C LEU A 110 -17.13 13.67 0.95
N LYS A 111 -17.73 12.73 1.68
CA LYS A 111 -17.44 12.49 3.11
C LYS A 111 -15.99 12.12 3.35
N TYR A 112 -15.44 11.23 2.51
CA TYR A 112 -14.03 10.84 2.58
C TYR A 112 -13.13 12.06 2.39
N TYR A 113 -13.35 12.86 1.34
CA TYR A 113 -12.51 14.04 1.09
C TYR A 113 -12.69 15.15 2.13
N GLN A 114 -13.89 15.30 2.69
CA GLN A 114 -14.10 16.20 3.83
C GLN A 114 -13.23 15.78 5.03
N SER A 115 -13.23 14.50 5.39
CA SER A 115 -12.40 13.99 6.48
C SER A 115 -10.90 14.11 6.19
N GLU A 116 -10.47 13.82 4.94
CA GLU A 116 -9.10 13.98 4.48
C GLU A 116 -8.64 15.46 4.49
N PHE A 117 -9.53 16.38 4.09
CA PHE A 117 -9.25 17.81 4.11
C PHE A 117 -8.99 18.32 5.53
N PHE A 118 -9.84 17.97 6.49
CA PHE A 118 -9.64 18.32 7.90
C PHE A 118 -8.39 17.66 8.48
N PHE A 119 -8.13 16.40 8.13
CA PHE A 119 -6.92 15.71 8.53
C PHE A 119 -5.66 16.40 7.99
N ARG A 120 -5.66 16.79 6.70
CA ARG A 120 -4.53 17.49 6.05
C ARG A 120 -4.29 18.87 6.63
N ILE A 121 -5.35 19.66 6.90
CA ILE A 121 -5.21 20.96 7.56
C ILE A 121 -4.61 20.78 8.95
N ASN A 122 -5.13 19.88 9.76
CA ASN A 122 -4.61 19.60 11.10
C ASN A 122 -3.15 19.10 11.04
N TRP A 123 -2.82 18.26 10.05
CA TRP A 123 -1.45 17.80 9.83
C TRP A 123 -0.52 18.96 9.44
N LEU A 124 -0.93 19.82 8.49
CA LEU A 124 -0.16 20.99 8.08
C LEU A 124 0.08 21.95 9.26
N PHE A 125 -0.95 22.17 10.07
CA PHE A 125 -0.84 22.97 11.29
C PHE A 125 0.18 22.36 12.28
N LYS A 126 0.11 21.05 12.51
CA LYS A 126 1.10 20.35 13.35
C LYS A 126 2.51 20.42 12.78
N VAL A 127 2.69 20.29 11.46
CA VAL A 127 4.00 20.43 10.80
C VAL A 127 4.52 21.84 10.92
N PHE A 128 3.66 22.84 10.72
CA PHE A 128 4.01 24.26 10.86
C PHE A 128 4.46 24.58 12.28
N TRP A 129 3.68 24.22 13.28
CA TRP A 129 4.03 24.40 14.70
C TRP A 129 5.31 23.66 15.10
N ARG A 130 5.49 22.45 14.62
CA ARG A 130 6.73 21.69 14.83
C ARG A 130 7.95 22.40 14.23
N ARG A 131 7.77 23.02 13.06
CA ARG A 131 8.83 23.78 12.38
C ARG A 131 9.18 25.06 13.11
N ILE A 132 8.19 25.78 13.64
CA ILE A 132 8.40 26.93 14.49
C ILE A 132 9.12 26.52 15.78
N LYS A 133 8.58 25.53 16.49
CA LYS A 133 9.16 25.04 17.74
C LYS A 133 10.62 24.59 17.55
N SER A 134 10.94 23.88 16.46
CA SER A 134 12.31 23.44 16.21
C SER A 134 13.29 24.58 15.89
N LYS A 135 12.80 25.77 15.49
CA LYS A 135 13.62 26.97 15.31
C LYS A 135 13.80 27.77 16.59
N LEU A 136 12.78 27.78 17.46
CA LEU A 136 12.80 28.52 18.72
C LEU A 136 13.49 27.73 19.84
N ASP A 137 13.38 26.41 19.82
CA ASP A 137 13.98 25.49 20.79
C ASP A 137 15.03 24.62 20.07
N LYS A 138 16.30 24.99 20.25
CA LYS A 138 17.46 24.33 19.62
C LYS A 138 17.56 22.85 20.03
N LYS A 139 17.33 22.53 21.32
CA LYS A 139 17.37 21.17 21.85
C LYS A 139 16.31 20.28 21.20
N TYR A 140 15.09 20.79 21.08
CA TYR A 140 13.99 20.12 20.38
C TYR A 140 14.30 19.91 18.89
N GLY A 141 14.94 20.89 18.24
CA GLY A 141 15.38 20.78 16.85
C GLY A 141 16.41 19.68 16.63
N GLU A 142 17.42 19.58 17.50
CA GLU A 142 18.46 18.55 17.46
C GLU A 142 17.88 17.15 17.72
N GLU A 143 16.96 17.01 18.68
CA GLU A 143 16.27 15.75 18.95
C GLU A 143 15.42 15.28 17.77
N LEU A 144 14.68 16.18 17.12
CA LEU A 144 13.94 15.86 15.90
C LEU A 144 14.84 15.39 14.75
N GLU A 145 16.00 16.00 14.58
CA GLU A 145 16.96 15.63 13.56
C GLU A 145 17.56 14.25 13.82
N LYS A 146 17.88 13.96 15.10
CA LYS A 146 18.33 12.63 15.55
C LYS A 146 17.28 11.56 15.21
N ILE A 147 16.02 11.79 15.58
CA ILE A 147 14.90 10.89 15.30
C ILE A 147 14.74 10.68 13.78
N ARG A 148 14.88 11.73 12.96
CA ARG A 148 14.79 11.62 11.50
C ARG A 148 15.91 10.76 10.92
N LYS A 149 17.15 10.94 11.38
CA LYS A 149 18.32 10.13 10.96
C LYS A 149 18.14 8.67 11.34
N GLU A 150 17.74 8.38 12.57
CA GLU A 150 17.47 7.03 13.05
C GLU A 150 16.37 6.35 12.21
N LYS A 151 15.26 7.05 11.97
CA LYS A 151 14.16 6.55 11.12
C LYS A 151 14.60 6.28 9.68
N SER A 152 15.45 7.14 9.12
CA SER A 152 15.99 6.94 7.77
C SER A 152 16.88 5.70 7.69
N LEU A 153 17.73 5.48 8.70
CA LEU A 153 18.60 4.30 8.79
C LEU A 153 17.79 3.02 8.94
N LEU A 154 16.76 3.02 9.81
CA LEU A 154 15.90 1.85 10.02
C LEU A 154 15.10 1.48 8.78
N ARG A 155 14.56 2.49 8.07
CA ARG A 155 13.79 2.26 6.82
C ARG A 155 14.61 1.56 5.74
N ASN A 156 15.92 1.82 5.67
CA ASN A 156 16.82 1.26 4.66
C ASN A 156 17.42 -0.08 5.08
N LYS A 157 17.27 -0.49 6.34
CA LYS A 157 17.83 -1.76 6.85
C LYS A 157 17.03 -2.99 6.42
N TYR A 158 15.70 -2.85 6.31
CA TYR A 158 14.88 -3.99 5.98
C TYR A 158 14.81 -4.20 4.46
N LYS A 159 15.35 -5.31 4.01
CA LYS A 159 15.27 -5.75 2.60
C LYS A 159 14.22 -6.85 2.51
N LEU A 160 13.25 -6.65 1.63
CA LEU A 160 12.30 -7.72 1.32
C LEU A 160 13.02 -8.84 0.61
N ALA A 161 12.75 -10.08 1.01
CA ALA A 161 13.23 -11.28 0.35
C ALA A 161 12.30 -11.71 -0.79
N GLY A 162 12.72 -12.68 -1.61
CA GLY A 162 11.87 -13.28 -2.63
C GLY A 162 10.67 -14.02 -2.00
N TYR A 163 9.64 -14.21 -2.81
CA TYR A 163 8.44 -14.95 -2.43
C TYR A 163 8.09 -15.97 -3.51
N PRO A 164 7.99 -17.28 -3.18
CA PRO A 164 7.80 -18.32 -4.19
C PRO A 164 6.38 -18.38 -4.76
N GLY A 165 5.43 -17.71 -4.14
CA GLY A 165 4.03 -17.69 -4.58
C GLY A 165 3.73 -16.64 -5.64
N LYS A 166 2.44 -16.55 -5.99
CA LYS A 166 1.90 -15.57 -6.93
C LYS A 166 1.67 -14.23 -6.24
N VAL A 167 2.11 -13.15 -6.88
CA VAL A 167 1.83 -11.77 -6.50
C VAL A 167 0.98 -11.11 -7.58
N ILE A 168 -0.15 -10.54 -7.20
CA ILE A 168 -1.07 -9.83 -8.08
C ILE A 168 -0.89 -8.33 -7.84
N LEU A 169 -0.42 -7.60 -8.84
CA LEU A 169 -0.23 -6.15 -8.75
C LEU A 169 -1.26 -5.43 -9.60
N PHE A 170 -2.14 -4.67 -8.97
CA PHE A 170 -2.98 -3.69 -9.63
C PHE A 170 -2.23 -2.37 -9.69
N LYS A 171 -1.83 -1.97 -10.90
CA LYS A 171 -0.92 -0.85 -11.12
C LYS A 171 -1.64 0.35 -11.72
N ALA A 172 -1.66 1.49 -11.03
CA ALA A 172 -2.11 2.76 -11.60
C ALA A 172 -1.17 3.20 -12.75
N THR A 173 -1.74 3.50 -13.91
CA THR A 173 -0.99 3.86 -15.12
C THR A 173 -0.86 5.36 -15.35
N LYS A 174 -1.48 6.17 -14.50
CA LYS A 174 -1.38 7.64 -14.52
C LYS A 174 -0.52 8.16 -13.37
N GLY A 175 0.20 9.24 -13.62
CA GLY A 175 1.01 9.91 -12.59
C GLY A 175 2.51 9.65 -12.69
N GLN A 176 3.23 10.05 -11.67
CA GLN A 176 4.71 10.09 -11.67
C GLN A 176 5.39 8.71 -11.73
N TYR A 177 4.67 7.63 -11.44
CA TYR A 177 5.17 6.25 -11.47
C TYR A 177 4.62 5.43 -12.65
N ALA A 178 3.93 6.08 -13.58
CA ALA A 178 3.32 5.40 -14.73
C ALA A 178 4.31 4.51 -15.50
N ASN A 179 5.54 4.98 -15.67
CA ASN A 179 6.59 4.32 -16.45
C ASN A 179 7.44 3.32 -15.66
N VAL A 180 7.19 3.16 -14.34
CA VAL A 180 7.91 2.17 -13.54
C VAL A 180 7.28 0.81 -13.75
N LEU A 181 7.99 -0.09 -14.44
CA LEU A 181 7.50 -1.44 -14.70
C LEU A 181 7.21 -2.15 -13.37
N ALA A 182 6.02 -2.73 -13.25
CA ALA A 182 5.60 -3.48 -12.09
C ALA A 182 5.86 -2.79 -10.72
N ASN A 183 5.97 -1.46 -10.69
CA ASN A 183 6.24 -0.66 -9.51
C ASN A 183 7.51 -1.11 -8.73
N GLY A 184 8.47 -1.75 -9.42
CA GLY A 184 9.72 -2.26 -8.86
C GLY A 184 9.62 -3.63 -8.16
N TRP A 185 8.46 -4.28 -8.16
CA TRP A 185 8.30 -5.64 -7.63
C TRP A 185 8.98 -6.72 -8.49
N ASP A 186 9.17 -6.45 -9.78
CA ASP A 186 9.95 -7.25 -10.72
C ASP A 186 11.46 -7.36 -10.34
N GLY A 187 11.94 -6.52 -9.44
CA GLY A 187 13.27 -6.61 -8.87
C GLY A 187 13.42 -7.67 -7.77
N LEU A 188 12.36 -8.34 -7.36
CA LEU A 188 12.36 -9.44 -6.40
C LEU A 188 12.25 -10.79 -7.11
N LYS A 189 12.83 -11.83 -6.52
CA LYS A 189 12.63 -13.21 -6.98
C LYS A 189 11.23 -13.68 -6.54
N LEU A 190 10.28 -13.63 -7.47
CA LEU A 190 8.89 -14.04 -7.25
C LEU A 190 8.60 -15.33 -8.02
N GLY A 191 7.68 -16.16 -7.52
CA GLY A 191 7.19 -17.33 -8.24
C GLY A 191 6.40 -16.89 -9.49
N GLU A 192 5.45 -15.99 -9.33
CA GLU A 192 4.71 -15.35 -10.42
C GLU A 192 4.41 -13.90 -10.05
N LEU A 193 4.52 -12.98 -11.00
CA LEU A 193 4.05 -11.60 -10.86
C LEU A 193 3.04 -11.29 -11.96
N LYS A 194 1.77 -11.16 -11.57
CA LYS A 194 0.69 -10.78 -12.47
C LYS A 194 0.39 -9.30 -12.32
N VAL A 195 0.58 -8.54 -13.39
CA VAL A 195 0.33 -7.08 -13.38
C VAL A 195 -0.96 -6.77 -14.10
N HIS A 196 -1.88 -6.11 -13.41
CA HIS A 196 -3.14 -5.59 -13.95
C HIS A 196 -3.08 -4.06 -14.02
N PRO A 197 -2.97 -3.47 -15.21
CA PRO A 197 -2.94 -2.03 -15.39
C PRO A 197 -4.32 -1.41 -15.13
N LEU A 198 -4.36 -0.34 -14.33
CA LEU A 198 -5.54 0.45 -14.04
C LEU A 198 -5.40 1.84 -14.62
N ASN A 199 -6.32 2.26 -15.47
CA ASN A 199 -6.31 3.59 -16.09
C ASN A 199 -6.73 4.67 -15.07
N CYS A 200 -6.00 4.79 -13.98
CA CYS A 200 -6.24 5.76 -12.92
C CYS A 200 -4.94 6.29 -12.31
N TYR A 201 -5.05 7.30 -11.45
CA TYR A 201 -3.97 7.76 -10.59
C TYR A 201 -3.89 6.92 -9.30
N HIS A 202 -2.76 6.92 -8.63
CA HIS A 202 -2.50 6.19 -7.37
C HIS A 202 -3.67 6.25 -6.37
N GLY A 203 -4.17 7.44 -6.06
CA GLY A 203 -5.30 7.58 -5.15
C GLY A 203 -6.67 7.25 -5.75
N GLY A 204 -6.75 6.77 -7.01
CA GLY A 204 -7.98 6.39 -7.69
C GLY A 204 -8.27 4.89 -7.65
N VAL A 205 -7.33 4.08 -7.17
CA VAL A 205 -7.44 2.61 -7.22
C VAL A 205 -8.60 2.08 -6.37
N LEU A 206 -8.93 2.76 -5.28
CA LEU A 206 -10.03 2.40 -4.37
C LEU A 206 -11.37 3.09 -4.70
N PHE A 207 -11.47 3.75 -5.85
CA PHE A 207 -12.68 4.43 -6.28
C PHE A 207 -13.13 3.94 -7.65
N GLU A 208 -14.41 4.17 -7.96
CA GLU A 208 -14.95 3.88 -9.29
C GLU A 208 -14.23 4.67 -10.40
N PRO A 209 -14.07 4.07 -11.59
CA PRO A 209 -14.47 2.71 -11.97
C PRO A 209 -13.43 1.63 -11.62
N ALA A 210 -12.25 2.02 -11.10
CA ALA A 210 -11.14 1.10 -10.88
C ALA A 210 -11.45 0.04 -9.81
N VAL A 211 -12.13 0.42 -8.71
CA VAL A 211 -12.41 -0.48 -7.59
C VAL A 211 -13.34 -1.63 -8.00
N SER A 212 -14.34 -1.39 -8.83
CA SER A 212 -15.22 -2.45 -9.36
C SER A 212 -14.44 -3.46 -10.18
N TRP A 213 -13.53 -3.01 -11.02
CA TRP A 213 -12.68 -3.88 -11.82
C TRP A 213 -11.70 -4.70 -10.94
N VAL A 214 -11.10 -4.05 -9.93
CA VAL A 214 -10.26 -4.73 -8.93
C VAL A 214 -11.04 -5.82 -8.22
N GLY A 215 -12.25 -5.50 -7.75
CA GLY A 215 -13.13 -6.45 -7.05
C GLY A 215 -13.50 -7.64 -7.92
N ALA A 216 -13.92 -7.42 -9.16
CA ALA A 216 -14.24 -8.48 -10.10
C ALA A 216 -13.02 -9.40 -10.36
N THR A 217 -11.86 -8.80 -10.66
CA THR A 217 -10.63 -9.56 -10.91
C THR A 217 -10.19 -10.37 -9.67
N LEU A 218 -10.28 -9.82 -8.47
CA LEU A 218 -9.96 -10.56 -7.24
C LEU A 218 -10.93 -11.71 -7.00
N ASN A 219 -12.21 -11.50 -7.30
CA ASN A 219 -13.21 -12.58 -7.20
C ASN A 219 -12.85 -13.76 -8.10
N ASP A 220 -12.37 -13.51 -9.32
CA ASP A 220 -11.94 -14.59 -10.23
C ASP A 220 -10.81 -15.42 -9.64
N TYR A 221 -9.80 -14.80 -9.00
CA TYR A 221 -8.72 -15.51 -8.31
C TYR A 221 -9.22 -16.34 -7.13
N VAL A 222 -10.18 -15.83 -6.36
CA VAL A 222 -10.78 -16.55 -5.22
C VAL A 222 -11.60 -17.74 -5.72
N VAL A 223 -12.39 -17.57 -6.78
CA VAL A 223 -13.19 -18.65 -7.39
C VAL A 223 -12.29 -19.74 -7.97
N GLU A 224 -11.21 -19.36 -8.66
CA GLU A 224 -10.20 -20.29 -9.17
C GLU A 224 -9.62 -21.14 -8.04
N PHE A 225 -9.22 -20.52 -6.94
CA PHE A 225 -8.72 -21.24 -5.76
C PHE A 225 -9.75 -22.22 -5.19
N ILE A 226 -10.98 -21.78 -4.97
CA ILE A 226 -12.05 -22.63 -4.41
C ILE A 226 -12.31 -23.83 -5.31
N ASN A 227 -12.31 -23.65 -6.63
CA ASN A 227 -12.54 -24.75 -7.57
C ASN A 227 -11.39 -25.77 -7.58
N ASN A 228 -10.16 -25.28 -7.46
CA ASN A 228 -8.97 -26.14 -7.36
C ASN A 228 -8.99 -26.99 -6.08
N GLU A 229 -9.40 -26.42 -4.94
CA GLU A 229 -9.53 -27.15 -3.68
C GLU A 229 -10.62 -28.24 -3.75
N LYS A 230 -11.78 -27.93 -4.33
CA LYS A 230 -12.85 -28.92 -4.56
C LYS A 230 -12.38 -30.09 -5.44
N THR A 231 -11.48 -29.83 -6.36
CA THR A 231 -10.94 -30.87 -7.26
C THR A 231 -9.93 -31.78 -6.54
N LYS A 232 -9.14 -31.22 -5.63
CA LYS A 232 -8.19 -31.97 -4.79
C LYS A 232 -8.91 -32.92 -3.80
N THR A 233 -10.03 -32.45 -3.23
CA THR A 233 -10.81 -33.22 -2.23
C THR A 233 -11.57 -34.40 -2.85
N LYS A 234 -11.73 -34.43 -4.19
CA LYS A 234 -12.42 -35.52 -4.91
C LYS A 234 -11.49 -36.63 -5.41
N LYS A 235 -10.20 -36.48 -5.23
CA LYS A 235 -9.17 -37.49 -5.52
C LYS A 235 -8.68 -38.13 -4.24
#